data_95473fd9392fff0473692079135d1416
#
_entry.id   95473fd9392fff0473692079135d1416
#
_cell.length_a   1.000
_cell.length_b   1.000
_cell.length_c   1.000
_cell.angle_alpha   90.00
_cell.angle_beta   90.00
_cell.angle_gamma   90.00
#
_symmetry.space_group_name_H-M   'P 1'
#
loop_
_entity.id
_entity.type
_entity.pdbx_description
1 polymer ?
#
loop_
_entity_poly.entity_id
_entity_poly.type
_entity_poly.pdbx_seq_one_letter_code
_entity_poly.pdbx_strand_id
1 'polypeptide(L)'
;MLLLRNLAFYFVFYLGSALITVAAFLTIRLDRRLFRGIVHAWSRLQRWSMRHLLGAPVRIEGAPGEGPALYAIKHESFFEAIDACALLPVPVVLAKAELFRIPVWGAVARAYGLIEVDREAGAKALMTMMRQAKAAVAEGRPLIIFPEGTRVPHGERRELQAGFAGLYKVLGLTVVPVAVDSGPTYHRWLKQRRPVTYRFGEPIPPGLPREDIEARVLDAINALNP
;
A
#
# COMPACT_ATOMS: atom_id res chain seq x y z
N MET A 1 -11.67 -28.23 -6.07
CA MET A 1 -12.10 -27.23 -5.06
C MET A 1 -11.30 -25.91 -5.10
N LEU A 2 -9.96 -25.92 -5.21
CA LEU A 2 -9.16 -24.70 -5.26
C LEU A 2 -9.49 -23.81 -6.48
N LEU A 3 -9.63 -24.41 -7.67
CA LEU A 3 -10.00 -23.69 -8.89
C LEU A 3 -11.35 -22.96 -8.77
N LEU A 4 -12.40 -23.65 -8.29
CA LEU A 4 -13.71 -23.03 -8.10
C LEU A 4 -13.67 -21.84 -7.12
N ARG A 5 -12.90 -21.96 -6.04
CA ARG A 5 -12.69 -20.85 -5.09
C ARG A 5 -12.01 -19.66 -5.74
N ASN A 6 -10.99 -19.90 -6.58
CA ASN A 6 -10.31 -18.85 -7.33
C ASN A 6 -11.25 -18.20 -8.35
N LEU A 7 -12.03 -18.96 -9.09
CA LEU A 7 -13.02 -18.42 -10.03
C LEU A 7 -14.06 -17.53 -9.31
N ALA A 8 -14.61 -18.01 -8.17
CA ALA A 8 -15.51 -17.21 -7.34
C ALA A 8 -14.83 -15.93 -6.81
N PHE A 9 -13.58 -16.03 -6.34
CA PHE A 9 -12.80 -14.88 -5.91
C PHE A 9 -12.61 -13.87 -7.05
N TYR A 10 -12.18 -14.30 -8.21
CA TYR A 10 -11.97 -13.42 -9.35
C TYR A 10 -13.26 -12.74 -9.78
N PHE A 11 -14.34 -13.50 -9.93
CA PHE A 11 -15.64 -12.94 -10.32
C PHE A 11 -16.12 -11.88 -9.32
N VAL A 12 -16.19 -12.22 -8.02
CA VAL A 12 -16.71 -11.32 -6.99
C VAL A 12 -15.79 -10.11 -6.80
N PHE A 13 -14.48 -10.33 -6.73
CA PHE A 13 -13.55 -9.25 -6.46
C PHE A 13 -13.43 -8.29 -7.64
N TYR A 14 -13.32 -8.76 -8.88
CA TYR A 14 -13.17 -7.87 -10.04
C TYR A 14 -14.47 -7.16 -10.40
N LEU A 15 -15.61 -7.86 -10.35
CA LEU A 15 -16.91 -7.21 -10.55
C LEU A 15 -17.18 -6.17 -9.47
N GLY A 16 -16.96 -6.53 -8.21
CA GLY A 16 -17.10 -5.62 -7.07
C GLY A 16 -16.14 -4.44 -7.16
N SER A 17 -14.89 -4.66 -7.60
CA SER A 17 -13.92 -3.58 -7.83
C SER A 17 -14.38 -2.59 -8.90
N ALA A 18 -14.93 -3.09 -10.01
CA ALA A 18 -15.49 -2.22 -11.06
C ALA A 18 -16.67 -1.38 -10.54
N LEU A 19 -17.60 -2.00 -9.85
CA LEU A 19 -18.78 -1.33 -9.28
C LEU A 19 -18.36 -0.28 -8.22
N ILE A 20 -17.44 -0.63 -7.32
CA ILE A 20 -16.94 0.29 -6.29
C ILE A 20 -16.19 1.46 -6.93
N THR A 21 -15.37 1.21 -7.96
CA THR A 21 -14.63 2.27 -8.66
C THR A 21 -15.58 3.26 -9.34
N VAL A 22 -16.64 2.76 -9.99
CA VAL A 22 -17.68 3.62 -10.59
C VAL A 22 -18.44 4.39 -9.51
N ALA A 23 -18.87 3.74 -8.44
CA ALA A 23 -19.55 4.41 -7.32
C ALA A 23 -18.67 5.48 -6.67
N ALA A 24 -17.37 5.18 -6.46
CA ALA A 24 -16.41 6.17 -5.95
C ALA A 24 -16.29 7.37 -6.91
N PHE A 25 -16.17 7.12 -8.22
CA PHE A 25 -16.09 8.17 -9.22
C PHE A 25 -17.31 9.10 -9.19
N LEU A 26 -18.51 8.54 -9.12
CA LEU A 26 -19.74 9.32 -9.07
C LEU A 26 -19.87 10.15 -7.78
N THR A 27 -19.20 9.73 -6.70
CA THR A 27 -19.28 10.41 -5.40
C THR A 27 -18.14 11.40 -5.12
N ILE A 28 -17.16 11.55 -6.01
CA ILE A 28 -16.00 12.44 -5.82
C ILE A 28 -16.41 13.87 -5.40
N ARG A 29 -17.49 14.39 -5.99
CA ARG A 29 -17.97 15.78 -5.79
C ARG A 29 -19.15 15.88 -4.84
N LEU A 30 -19.64 14.77 -4.26
CA LEU A 30 -20.82 14.78 -3.41
C LEU A 30 -20.43 15.02 -1.94
N ASP A 31 -19.86 14.03 -1.30
CA ASP A 31 -19.48 14.07 0.11
C ASP A 31 -18.15 13.34 0.33
N ARG A 32 -17.20 13.97 1.02
CA ARG A 32 -15.86 13.43 1.25
C ARG A 32 -15.87 12.17 2.13
N ARG A 33 -16.81 12.07 3.08
CA ARG A 33 -16.91 10.90 3.97
C ARG A 33 -17.50 9.71 3.21
N LEU A 34 -18.57 9.95 2.46
CA LEU A 34 -19.19 8.93 1.60
C LEU A 34 -18.17 8.39 0.59
N PHE A 35 -17.49 9.28 -0.15
CA PHE A 35 -16.45 8.94 -1.11
C PHE A 35 -15.36 8.07 -0.48
N ARG A 36 -14.77 8.50 0.65
CA ARG A 36 -13.74 7.73 1.38
C ARG A 36 -14.27 6.39 1.86
N GLY A 37 -15.51 6.35 2.37
CA GLY A 37 -16.18 5.12 2.80
C GLY A 37 -16.30 4.09 1.69
N ILE A 38 -16.63 4.54 0.46
CA ILE A 38 -16.70 3.69 -0.74
C ILE A 38 -15.32 3.19 -1.13
N VAL A 39 -14.29 4.05 -1.14
CA VAL A 39 -12.91 3.63 -1.43
C VAL A 39 -12.44 2.58 -0.42
N HIS A 40 -12.71 2.78 0.88
CA HIS A 40 -12.38 1.79 1.92
C HIS A 40 -13.17 0.48 1.76
N ALA A 41 -14.37 0.51 1.16
CA ALA A 41 -15.12 -0.70 0.87
C ALA A 41 -14.38 -1.63 -0.10
N TRP A 42 -13.51 -1.10 -0.96
CA TRP A 42 -12.68 -1.90 -1.86
C TRP A 42 -11.68 -2.79 -1.10
N SER A 43 -10.95 -2.25 -0.16
CA SER A 43 -10.03 -3.03 0.70
C SER A 43 -10.80 -4.03 1.57
N ARG A 44 -11.98 -3.64 2.09
CA ARG A 44 -12.85 -4.57 2.84
C ARG A 44 -13.37 -5.72 1.98
N LEU A 45 -13.76 -5.43 0.73
CA LEU A 45 -14.16 -6.46 -0.23
C LEU A 45 -13.02 -7.45 -0.50
N GLN A 46 -11.78 -6.94 -0.66
CA GLN A 46 -10.61 -7.80 -0.84
C GLN A 46 -10.41 -8.74 0.35
N ARG A 47 -10.37 -8.22 1.59
CA ARG A 47 -10.22 -9.03 2.80
C ARG A 47 -11.34 -10.04 2.97
N TRP A 48 -12.58 -9.62 2.71
CA TRP A 48 -13.74 -10.50 2.76
C TRP A 48 -13.63 -11.64 1.72
N SER A 49 -13.31 -11.31 0.48
CA SER A 49 -13.14 -12.28 -0.60
C SER A 49 -12.01 -13.26 -0.32
N MET A 50 -10.87 -12.78 0.20
CA MET A 50 -9.76 -13.65 0.61
C MET A 50 -10.15 -14.60 1.73
N ARG A 51 -10.80 -14.10 2.78
CA ARG A 51 -11.20 -14.91 3.92
C ARG A 51 -12.24 -15.95 3.56
N HIS A 52 -13.33 -15.56 2.88
CA HIS A 52 -14.50 -16.41 2.69
C HIS A 52 -14.45 -17.24 1.40
N LEU A 53 -13.92 -16.70 0.31
CA LEU A 53 -13.85 -17.40 -0.97
C LEU A 53 -12.57 -18.22 -1.10
N LEU A 54 -11.41 -17.62 -0.81
CA LEU A 54 -10.13 -18.34 -0.87
C LEU A 54 -9.83 -19.15 0.39
N GLY A 55 -10.32 -18.74 1.55
CA GLY A 55 -9.92 -19.32 2.84
C GLY A 55 -8.52 -18.87 3.26
N ALA A 56 -8.13 -17.66 2.90
CA ALA A 56 -6.84 -17.02 3.16
C ALA A 56 -7.04 -15.74 3.98
N PRO A 57 -7.19 -15.82 5.32
CA PRO A 57 -7.40 -14.65 6.16
C PRO A 57 -6.14 -13.78 6.25
N VAL A 58 -6.34 -12.51 6.55
CA VAL A 58 -5.25 -11.57 6.90
C VAL A 58 -4.98 -11.67 8.40
N ARG A 59 -3.70 -11.73 8.78
CA ARG A 59 -3.21 -11.66 10.15
C ARG A 59 -2.39 -10.39 10.33
N ILE A 60 -2.50 -9.76 11.48
CA ILE A 60 -1.75 -8.54 11.83
C ILE A 60 -1.00 -8.84 13.12
N GLU A 61 0.30 -8.67 13.08
CA GLU A 61 1.22 -8.78 14.22
C GLU A 61 1.78 -7.40 14.53
N GLY A 62 1.70 -6.98 15.77
CA GLY A 62 1.97 -5.60 16.18
C GLY A 62 0.80 -4.65 15.86
N ALA A 63 1.07 -3.36 15.90
CA ALA A 63 0.09 -2.32 15.62
C ALA A 63 0.73 -1.12 14.91
N PRO A 64 -0.04 -0.37 14.11
CA PRO A 64 0.43 0.94 13.63
C PRO A 64 0.69 1.86 14.83
N GLY A 65 1.75 2.67 14.76
CA GLY A 65 2.04 3.69 15.75
C GLY A 65 0.97 4.80 15.79
N GLU A 66 1.05 5.64 16.80
CA GLU A 66 0.18 6.81 16.91
C GLU A 66 0.69 7.97 16.03
N GLY A 67 -0.25 8.70 15.41
CA GLY A 67 0.04 9.88 14.60
C GLY A 67 0.50 9.57 13.16
N PRO A 68 0.83 10.62 12.39
CA PRO A 68 1.32 10.47 11.03
C PRO A 68 2.73 9.91 11.01
N ALA A 69 2.93 8.82 10.27
CA ALA A 69 4.22 8.16 10.07
C ALA A 69 4.41 7.78 8.60
N LEU A 70 5.65 7.49 8.23
CA LEU A 70 5.99 6.90 6.93
C LEU A 70 6.05 5.38 7.08
N TYR A 71 5.04 4.69 6.58
CA TYR A 71 5.00 3.23 6.56
C TYR A 71 5.77 2.70 5.35
N ALA A 72 6.88 2.04 5.61
CA ALA A 72 7.70 1.37 4.61
C ALA A 72 7.28 -0.11 4.56
N ILE A 73 6.48 -0.48 3.55
CA ILE A 73 5.87 -1.80 3.46
C ILE A 73 6.59 -2.65 2.41
N LYS A 74 6.93 -3.89 2.74
CA LYS A 74 7.37 -4.91 1.78
C LYS A 74 6.36 -5.02 0.64
N HIS A 75 6.82 -5.17 -0.60
CA HIS A 75 5.93 -5.27 -1.76
C HIS A 75 6.14 -6.59 -2.51
N GLU A 76 5.29 -7.58 -2.26
CA GLU A 76 5.38 -8.89 -2.91
C GLU A 76 4.30 -9.09 -3.98
N SER A 77 3.15 -8.43 -3.84
CA SER A 77 2.02 -8.61 -4.76
C SER A 77 1.18 -7.33 -4.92
N PHE A 78 0.05 -7.40 -5.62
CA PHE A 78 -0.92 -6.30 -5.65
C PHE A 78 -1.72 -6.17 -4.35
N PHE A 79 -1.66 -7.19 -3.49
CA PHE A 79 -2.47 -7.26 -2.28
C PHE A 79 -2.25 -6.05 -1.38
N GLU A 80 -1.00 -5.69 -1.06
CA GLU A 80 -0.65 -4.63 -0.12
C GLU A 80 -1.17 -3.26 -0.56
N ALA A 81 -1.10 -2.98 -1.87
CA ALA A 81 -1.56 -1.71 -2.41
C ALA A 81 -3.09 -1.56 -2.32
N ILE A 82 -3.83 -2.65 -2.56
CA ILE A 82 -5.30 -2.66 -2.46
C ILE A 82 -5.73 -2.66 -0.98
N ASP A 83 -4.99 -3.36 -0.12
CA ASP A 83 -5.32 -3.52 1.30
C ASP A 83 -4.98 -2.28 2.16
N ALA A 84 -4.29 -1.31 1.61
CA ALA A 84 -3.80 -0.12 2.31
C ALA A 84 -4.87 0.57 3.18
N CYS A 85 -6.09 0.75 2.66
CA CYS A 85 -7.19 1.40 3.38
C CYS A 85 -7.85 0.51 4.46
N ALA A 86 -7.57 -0.80 4.48
CA ALA A 86 -7.96 -1.69 5.56
C ALA A 86 -6.85 -1.83 6.62
N LEU A 87 -5.61 -1.52 6.24
CA LEU A 87 -4.45 -1.58 7.12
C LEU A 87 -4.31 -0.30 7.97
N LEU A 88 -4.50 0.87 7.35
CA LEU A 88 -4.30 2.19 7.98
C LEU A 88 -5.49 3.13 7.73
N PRO A 89 -5.75 4.08 8.64
CA PRO A 89 -6.83 5.05 8.49
C PRO A 89 -6.48 6.10 7.43
N VAL A 90 -7.28 6.17 6.37
CA VAL A 90 -7.17 7.17 5.28
C VAL A 90 -5.73 7.36 4.77
N PRO A 91 -5.01 6.27 4.41
CA PRO A 91 -3.59 6.37 4.04
C PRO A 91 -3.40 7.10 2.73
N VAL A 92 -2.21 7.63 2.53
CA VAL A 92 -1.74 8.18 1.25
C VAL A 92 -0.67 7.26 0.71
N VAL A 93 -0.97 6.57 -0.38
CA VAL A 93 -0.04 5.64 -1.03
C VAL A 93 0.73 6.37 -2.13
N LEU A 94 2.06 6.22 -2.11
CA LEU A 94 2.91 6.63 -3.21
C LEU A 94 2.85 5.55 -4.30
N ALA A 95 2.28 5.88 -5.46
CA ALA A 95 1.98 4.91 -6.52
C ALA A 95 2.55 5.35 -7.87
N LYS A 96 2.85 4.37 -8.74
CA LYS A 96 3.44 4.62 -10.06
C LYS A 96 2.54 5.48 -10.94
N ALA A 97 3.12 6.41 -11.69
CA ALA A 97 2.44 7.32 -12.60
C ALA A 97 1.51 6.62 -13.61
N GLU A 98 1.90 5.44 -14.11
CA GLU A 98 1.13 4.67 -15.09
C GLU A 98 -0.25 4.25 -14.55
N LEU A 99 -0.36 4.00 -13.25
CA LEU A 99 -1.65 3.65 -12.63
C LEU A 99 -2.67 4.78 -12.74
N PHE A 100 -2.21 6.03 -12.67
CA PHE A 100 -3.10 7.19 -12.79
C PHE A 100 -3.64 7.42 -14.20
N ARG A 101 -3.13 6.70 -15.20
CA ARG A 101 -3.66 6.70 -16.58
C ARG A 101 -4.83 5.72 -16.76
N ILE A 102 -5.09 4.84 -15.80
CA ILE A 102 -6.22 3.91 -15.85
C ILE A 102 -7.53 4.73 -15.79
N PRO A 103 -8.41 4.61 -16.81
CA PRO A 103 -9.67 5.35 -16.85
C PRO A 103 -10.49 5.16 -15.58
N VAL A 104 -11.19 6.19 -15.12
CA VAL A 104 -12.01 6.23 -13.91
C VAL A 104 -11.19 6.04 -12.64
N TRP A 105 -10.41 4.94 -12.52
CA TRP A 105 -9.58 4.64 -11.36
C TRP A 105 -8.57 5.75 -11.07
N GLY A 106 -7.88 6.25 -12.09
CA GLY A 106 -6.91 7.34 -11.93
C GLY A 106 -7.54 8.63 -11.39
N ALA A 107 -8.77 8.94 -11.81
CA ALA A 107 -9.50 10.09 -11.26
C ALA A 107 -9.86 9.87 -9.77
N VAL A 108 -10.33 8.66 -9.41
CA VAL A 108 -10.61 8.26 -8.03
C VAL A 108 -9.34 8.32 -7.18
N ALA A 109 -8.22 7.80 -7.68
CA ALA A 109 -6.93 7.79 -6.98
C ALA A 109 -6.43 9.21 -6.67
N ARG A 110 -6.49 10.12 -7.64
CA ARG A 110 -6.16 11.55 -7.44
C ARG A 110 -7.10 12.22 -6.44
N ALA A 111 -8.40 12.00 -6.57
CA ALA A 111 -9.40 12.58 -5.66
C ALA A 111 -9.24 12.05 -4.22
N TYR A 112 -8.84 10.79 -4.04
CA TYR A 112 -8.54 10.22 -2.74
C TYR A 112 -7.26 10.79 -2.13
N GLY A 113 -6.35 11.29 -2.99
CA GLY A 113 -5.09 11.89 -2.59
C GLY A 113 -3.93 10.92 -2.59
N LEU A 114 -3.93 9.90 -3.48
CA LEU A 114 -2.72 9.14 -3.76
C LEU A 114 -1.69 10.06 -4.43
N ILE A 115 -0.41 9.81 -4.17
CA ILE A 115 0.69 10.59 -4.71
C ILE A 115 1.32 9.85 -5.88
N GLU A 116 1.33 10.53 -7.03
CA GLU A 116 1.93 10.02 -8.25
C GLU A 116 3.46 10.09 -8.17
N VAL A 117 4.13 8.96 -8.41
CA VAL A 117 5.58 8.85 -8.47
C VAL A 117 6.00 8.58 -9.91
N ASP A 118 6.53 9.60 -10.55
CA ASP A 118 7.19 9.51 -11.84
C ASP A 118 8.69 9.61 -11.63
N ARG A 119 9.42 8.53 -11.89
CA ARG A 119 10.86 8.44 -11.66
C ARG A 119 11.68 9.10 -12.77
N GLU A 120 11.08 9.30 -13.95
CA GLU A 120 11.74 9.86 -15.12
C GLU A 120 11.49 11.36 -15.24
N ALA A 121 10.52 11.91 -14.51
CA ALA A 121 10.08 13.30 -14.67
C ALA A 121 10.97 14.36 -13.95
N GLY A 122 12.13 13.96 -13.40
CA GLY A 122 13.15 14.87 -12.89
C GLY A 122 12.78 15.66 -11.61
N ALA A 123 13.53 16.71 -11.32
CA ALA A 123 13.46 17.46 -10.05
C ALA A 123 12.09 18.09 -9.78
N LYS A 124 11.39 18.59 -10.79
CA LYS A 124 10.07 19.22 -10.63
C LYS A 124 9.01 18.24 -10.12
N ALA A 125 9.00 17.02 -10.64
CA ALA A 125 8.08 15.97 -10.18
C ALA A 125 8.39 15.56 -8.74
N LEU A 126 9.67 15.42 -8.40
CA LEU A 126 10.13 15.14 -7.04
C LEU A 126 9.64 16.23 -6.06
N MET A 127 9.82 17.50 -6.40
CA MET A 127 9.34 18.62 -5.57
C MET A 127 7.83 18.60 -5.39
N THR A 128 7.06 18.28 -6.44
CA THR A 128 5.61 18.16 -6.37
C THR A 128 5.19 17.03 -5.46
N MET A 129 5.81 15.85 -5.59
CA MET A 129 5.59 14.69 -4.72
C MET A 129 5.88 15.04 -3.25
N MET A 130 7.01 15.70 -2.96
CA MET A 130 7.36 16.12 -1.60
C MET A 130 6.34 17.12 -1.01
N ARG A 131 5.87 18.07 -1.82
CA ARG A 131 4.85 19.02 -1.38
C ARG A 131 3.53 18.33 -1.04
N GLN A 132 3.10 17.38 -1.88
CA GLN A 132 1.89 16.58 -1.64
C GLN A 132 2.03 15.72 -0.39
N ALA A 133 3.19 15.09 -0.18
CA ALA A 133 3.48 14.30 1.02
C ALA A 133 3.40 15.15 2.29
N LYS A 134 4.02 16.34 2.29
CA LYS A 134 3.95 17.29 3.42
C LYS A 134 2.51 17.72 3.70
N ALA A 135 1.72 18.00 2.67
CA ALA A 135 0.30 18.36 2.85
C ALA A 135 -0.51 17.22 3.46
N ALA A 136 -0.28 15.98 3.04
CA ALA A 136 -0.94 14.80 3.60
C ALA A 136 -0.58 14.60 5.09
N VAL A 137 0.68 14.78 5.45
CA VAL A 137 1.15 14.72 6.84
C VAL A 137 0.51 15.80 7.71
N ALA A 138 0.37 17.03 7.19
CA ALA A 138 -0.30 18.13 7.89
C ALA A 138 -1.80 17.84 8.10
N GLU A 139 -2.43 17.03 7.24
CA GLU A 139 -3.80 16.50 7.44
C GLU A 139 -3.87 15.33 8.45
N GLY A 140 -2.76 14.93 9.06
CA GLY A 140 -2.68 13.77 9.96
C GLY A 140 -2.77 12.41 9.27
N ARG A 141 -2.57 12.35 7.95
CA ARG A 141 -2.69 11.11 7.16
C ARG A 141 -1.37 10.35 7.13
N PRO A 142 -1.39 9.02 7.38
CA PRO A 142 -0.20 8.18 7.23
C PRO A 142 0.20 8.06 5.75
N LEU A 143 1.51 8.05 5.52
CA LEU A 143 2.08 7.81 4.19
C LEU A 143 2.49 6.35 4.04
N ILE A 144 2.22 5.76 2.89
CA ILE A 144 2.69 4.41 2.54
C ILE A 144 3.64 4.51 1.36
N ILE A 145 4.83 3.92 1.52
CA ILE A 145 5.79 3.70 0.45
C ILE A 145 6.14 2.22 0.36
N PHE A 146 6.34 1.75 -0.86
CA PHE A 146 6.96 0.46 -1.15
C PHE A 146 8.43 0.72 -1.50
N PRO A 147 9.35 0.65 -0.51
CA PRO A 147 10.70 1.23 -0.67
C PRO A 147 11.56 0.47 -1.68
N GLU A 148 11.25 -0.78 -1.98
CA GLU A 148 11.90 -1.57 -3.03
C GLU A 148 11.54 -1.07 -4.44
N GLY A 149 10.45 -0.31 -4.56
CA GLY A 149 9.99 0.32 -5.78
C GLY A 149 9.43 -0.63 -6.84
N THR A 150 9.40 -1.90 -6.59
CA THR A 150 8.78 -2.93 -7.43
C THR A 150 8.34 -4.09 -6.54
N ARG A 151 7.56 -5.00 -7.09
CA ARG A 151 7.22 -6.26 -6.40
C ARG A 151 8.43 -7.17 -6.39
N VAL A 152 8.80 -7.67 -5.21
CA VAL A 152 9.92 -8.58 -4.96
C VAL A 152 9.35 -9.91 -4.49
N PRO A 153 9.70 -11.04 -5.14
CA PRO A 153 9.24 -12.36 -4.73
C PRO A 153 9.51 -12.65 -3.26
N HIS A 154 8.62 -13.43 -2.64
CA HIS A 154 8.81 -13.86 -1.26
C HIS A 154 10.12 -14.64 -1.09
N GLY A 155 10.87 -14.35 -0.04
CA GLY A 155 12.20 -14.92 0.20
C GLY A 155 13.35 -14.12 -0.45
N GLU A 156 13.06 -13.21 -1.38
CA GLU A 156 14.06 -12.36 -1.97
C GLU A 156 14.19 -11.02 -1.23
N ARG A 157 15.40 -10.48 -1.24
CA ARG A 157 15.73 -9.14 -0.72
C ARG A 157 16.21 -8.26 -1.88
N ARG A 158 15.75 -7.02 -1.89
CA ARG A 158 16.16 -6.04 -2.89
C ARG A 158 16.52 -4.74 -2.20
N GLU A 159 17.57 -4.08 -2.68
CA GLU A 159 17.98 -2.76 -2.21
C GLU A 159 16.85 -1.74 -2.34
N LEU A 160 16.81 -0.82 -1.38
CA LEU A 160 15.81 0.24 -1.35
C LEU A 160 16.12 1.30 -2.41
N GLN A 161 15.08 1.87 -2.98
CA GLN A 161 15.23 2.95 -3.94
C GLN A 161 15.69 4.24 -3.24
N ALA A 162 16.59 4.99 -3.85
CA ALA A 162 17.12 6.25 -3.31
C ALA A 162 16.04 7.28 -2.93
N GLY A 163 14.88 7.23 -3.56
CA GLY A 163 13.71 8.05 -3.23
C GLY A 163 13.19 7.85 -1.81
N PHE A 164 13.37 6.66 -1.22
CA PHE A 164 12.98 6.40 0.17
C PHE A 164 13.78 7.25 1.16
N ALA A 165 15.12 7.23 1.07
CA ALA A 165 15.97 8.00 1.96
C ALA A 165 15.77 9.52 1.79
N GLY A 166 15.52 9.96 0.55
CA GLY A 166 15.17 11.36 0.26
C GLY A 166 13.88 11.79 0.93
N LEU A 167 12.82 10.94 0.84
CA LEU A 167 11.54 11.21 1.47
C LEU A 167 11.65 11.23 3.00
N TYR A 168 12.35 10.25 3.58
CA TYR A 168 12.62 10.19 5.02
C TYR A 168 13.30 11.47 5.53
N LYS A 169 14.37 11.89 4.87
CA LYS A 169 15.13 13.11 5.24
C LYS A 169 14.26 14.37 5.16
N VAL A 170 13.47 14.52 4.10
CA VAL A 170 12.68 15.74 3.85
C VAL A 170 11.44 15.84 4.74
N LEU A 171 10.82 14.71 5.07
CA LEU A 171 9.62 14.71 5.89
C LEU A 171 9.92 14.75 7.39
N GLY A 172 11.06 14.25 7.84
CA GLY A 172 11.40 14.18 9.26
C GLY A 172 10.42 13.35 10.09
N LEU A 173 9.81 12.32 9.48
CA LEU A 173 8.83 11.46 10.13
C LEU A 173 9.49 10.21 10.70
N THR A 174 8.86 9.67 11.73
CA THR A 174 9.09 8.28 12.15
C THR A 174 8.76 7.34 11.00
N VAL A 175 9.62 6.35 10.75
CA VAL A 175 9.38 5.28 9.79
C VAL A 175 8.90 4.05 10.56
N VAL A 176 7.78 3.48 10.13
CA VAL A 176 7.28 2.19 10.61
C VAL A 176 7.48 1.17 9.50
N PRO A 177 8.47 0.27 9.61
CA PRO A 177 8.64 -0.78 8.64
C PRO A 177 7.58 -1.86 8.82
N VAL A 178 7.08 -2.42 7.72
CA VAL A 178 6.04 -3.46 7.76
C VAL A 178 6.42 -4.61 6.83
N ALA A 179 6.68 -5.78 7.39
CA ALA A 179 6.85 -7.00 6.62
C ALA A 179 5.51 -7.57 6.19
N VAL A 180 5.47 -8.24 5.04
CA VAL A 180 4.30 -8.96 4.55
C VAL A 180 4.72 -10.21 3.78
N ASP A 181 3.94 -11.29 3.87
CA ASP A 181 4.16 -12.57 3.19
C ASP A 181 3.04 -12.87 2.17
N SER A 182 2.62 -11.87 1.41
CA SER A 182 1.52 -11.99 0.45
C SER A 182 1.86 -12.77 -0.82
N GLY A 183 3.14 -12.81 -1.20
CA GLY A 183 3.61 -13.40 -2.45
C GLY A 183 3.15 -14.84 -2.66
N PRO A 184 3.41 -15.76 -1.71
CA PRO A 184 2.99 -17.16 -1.84
C PRO A 184 1.50 -17.36 -2.02
N THR A 185 0.69 -16.49 -1.44
CA THR A 185 -0.78 -16.56 -1.48
C THR A 185 -1.35 -15.85 -2.69
N TYR A 186 -0.91 -14.62 -2.96
CA TYR A 186 -1.62 -13.69 -3.84
C TYR A 186 -0.93 -13.42 -5.18
N HIS A 187 0.41 -13.55 -5.26
CA HIS A 187 1.15 -13.19 -6.48
C HIS A 187 0.82 -14.11 -7.67
N ARG A 188 0.49 -15.37 -7.39
CA ARG A 188 0.20 -16.38 -8.43
C ARG A 188 -1.21 -16.22 -9.00
N TRP A 189 -1.38 -16.65 -10.25
CA TRP A 189 -2.69 -16.77 -10.89
C TRP A 189 -3.64 -17.65 -10.06
N LEU A 190 -3.22 -18.86 -9.67
CA LEU A 190 -3.96 -19.72 -8.75
C LEU A 190 -3.55 -19.38 -7.32
N LYS A 191 -4.36 -18.54 -6.68
CA LYS A 191 -4.14 -18.06 -5.29
C LYS A 191 -4.27 -19.22 -4.29
N GLN A 192 -3.41 -19.23 -3.30
CA GLN A 192 -3.32 -20.31 -2.32
C GLN A 192 -4.17 -20.04 -1.08
N ARG A 193 -4.52 -21.11 -0.34
CA ARG A 193 -5.24 -21.05 0.93
C ARG A 193 -4.29 -20.86 2.11
N ARG A 194 -3.43 -19.85 2.04
CA ARG A 194 -2.49 -19.52 3.09
C ARG A 194 -2.83 -18.13 3.64
N PRO A 195 -2.83 -17.92 4.97
CA PRO A 195 -2.96 -16.58 5.54
C PRO A 195 -1.92 -15.63 4.95
N VAL A 196 -2.29 -14.35 4.84
CA VAL A 196 -1.33 -13.28 4.60
C VAL A 196 -1.09 -12.58 5.92
N THR A 197 0.18 -12.44 6.31
CA THR A 197 0.58 -11.82 7.55
C THR A 197 1.22 -10.47 7.29
N TYR A 198 0.78 -9.44 8.02
CA TYR A 198 1.52 -8.20 8.19
C TYR A 198 2.19 -8.21 9.56
N ARG A 199 3.46 -7.84 9.61
CA ARG A 199 4.19 -7.62 10.87
C ARG A 199 4.70 -6.20 10.91
N PHE A 200 4.16 -5.41 11.84
CA PHE A 200 4.67 -4.07 12.12
C PHE A 200 5.97 -4.21 12.91
N GLY A 201 7.04 -3.61 12.39
CA GLY A 201 8.32 -3.53 13.09
C GLY A 201 8.39 -2.34 14.02
N GLU A 202 9.48 -2.26 14.78
CA GLU A 202 9.74 -1.15 15.69
C GLU A 202 9.83 0.19 14.94
N PRO A 203 9.18 1.25 15.42
CA PRO A 203 9.27 2.57 14.84
C PRO A 203 10.71 3.10 14.86
N ILE A 204 11.17 3.60 13.73
CA ILE A 204 12.52 4.16 13.57
C ILE A 204 12.41 5.68 13.59
N PRO A 205 13.08 6.38 14.55
CA PRO A 205 12.99 7.83 14.66
C PRO A 205 13.63 8.55 13.45
N PRO A 206 13.24 9.82 13.18
CA PRO A 206 13.89 10.63 12.15
C PRO A 206 15.33 10.98 12.53
N GLY A 207 16.13 11.36 11.50
CA GLY A 207 17.47 11.92 11.69
C GLY A 207 18.62 10.94 11.59
N LEU A 208 18.37 9.65 11.31
CA LEU A 208 19.44 8.68 11.09
C LEU A 208 20.18 8.94 9.76
N PRO A 209 21.47 8.58 9.68
CA PRO A 209 22.21 8.50 8.42
C PRO A 209 21.49 7.59 7.41
N ARG A 210 21.71 7.87 6.12
CA ARG A 210 21.07 7.13 5.04
C ARG A 210 21.30 5.61 5.12
N GLU A 211 22.53 5.22 5.35
CA GLU A 211 22.94 3.82 5.41
C GLU A 211 22.23 3.09 6.55
N ASP A 212 22.11 3.73 7.71
CA ASP A 212 21.48 3.15 8.91
C ASP A 212 19.98 2.97 8.73
N ILE A 213 19.28 3.99 8.19
CA ILE A 213 17.82 3.86 7.98
C ILE A 213 17.52 2.85 6.88
N GLU A 214 18.27 2.82 5.78
CA GLU A 214 18.10 1.85 4.70
C GLU A 214 18.35 0.43 5.20
N ALA A 215 19.41 0.18 5.96
CA ALA A 215 19.71 -1.15 6.54
C ALA A 215 18.61 -1.62 7.49
N ARG A 216 18.19 -0.78 8.45
CA ARG A 216 17.13 -1.13 9.42
C ARG A 216 15.80 -1.42 8.74
N VAL A 217 15.40 -0.60 7.78
CA VAL A 217 14.15 -0.81 7.04
C VAL A 217 14.24 -2.07 6.20
N LEU A 218 15.37 -2.29 5.51
CA LEU A 218 15.55 -3.48 4.67
C LEU A 218 15.46 -4.77 5.50
N ASP A 219 16.05 -4.80 6.69
CA ASP A 219 15.96 -5.96 7.58
C ASP A 219 14.54 -6.16 8.09
N ALA A 220 13.89 -5.10 8.56
CA ALA A 220 12.58 -5.19 9.16
C ALA A 220 11.47 -5.57 8.16
N ILE A 221 11.47 -5.03 6.92
CA ILE A 221 10.47 -5.39 5.90
C ILE A 221 10.63 -6.82 5.39
N ASN A 222 11.80 -7.44 5.59
CA ASN A 222 12.10 -8.82 5.23
C ASN A 222 11.99 -9.80 6.42
N ALA A 223 11.45 -9.38 7.56
CA ALA A 223 11.35 -10.19 8.77
C ALA A 223 10.41 -11.42 8.66
N LEU A 224 9.63 -11.53 7.57
CA LEU A 224 8.78 -12.70 7.26
C LEU A 224 9.36 -13.58 6.14
N ASN A 225 10.51 -13.21 5.59
CA ASN A 225 11.24 -14.09 4.67
C ASN A 225 11.78 -15.31 5.42
N PRO A 226 11.84 -16.50 4.77
CA PRO A 226 12.40 -17.70 5.36
C PRO A 226 13.90 -17.56 5.64
#